data_5c39a6afabfd6485d5f166828662647d
#
_entry.id   5c39a6afabfd6485d5f166828662647d
#
_cell.length_a   1.000
_cell.length_b   1.000
_cell.length_c   1.000
_cell.angle_alpha   90.00
_cell.angle_beta   90.00
_cell.angle_gamma   90.00
#
_symmetry.space_group_name_H-M   'P 1'
#
loop_
_entity.id
_entity.type
_entity.pdbx_description
1 polymer ?
#
loop_
_entity_poly.entity_id
_entity_poly.type
_entity_poly.pdbx_seq_one_letter_code
_entity_poly.pdbx_strand_id
1 'polypeptide(L)'
;KIGLFGGAGVGKTVLIMELINNIAKAHGGYSVFAGVGERTREGNDLYWEMIESGVNKEGGGDGSKCSLVYGQMNEPPGARARVALSGLTVAEHFREEGQDVLFFVDNIFRFTQAGSEVSALLGRIPSAVGYQPTLATDMGSMQERITSTNKGSITSVQAIYVPADDLTDPAPAASFAHLDATTVLSRAISEKGIYPAVDPLDSTSRILEPGIIGEEHYNVARNVQEILQKYK
;
A
#
# COMPACT_ATOMS: atom_id res chain seq x y z
N LYS A 1 1.29 -3.94 8.72
CA LYS A 1 0.86 -2.94 7.73
C LYS A 1 2.07 -2.13 7.30
N ILE A 2 2.36 -2.14 6.01
CA ILE A 2 3.52 -1.48 5.41
C ILE A 2 3.03 -0.38 4.48
N GLY A 3 3.55 0.84 4.63
CA GLY A 3 3.29 1.96 3.73
C GLY A 3 4.44 2.20 2.76
N LEU A 4 4.14 2.31 1.47
CA LEU A 4 5.08 2.76 0.45
C LEU A 4 4.77 4.22 0.11
N PHE A 5 5.56 5.12 0.64
CA PHE A 5 5.43 6.56 0.44
C PHE A 5 6.29 7.03 -0.72
N GLY A 6 5.78 7.94 -1.50
CA GLY A 6 6.54 8.58 -2.58
C GLY A 6 5.66 9.28 -3.59
N GLY A 7 6.24 10.21 -4.33
CA GLY A 7 5.60 10.91 -5.44
C GLY A 7 5.35 10.02 -6.65
N ALA A 8 4.95 10.62 -7.76
CA ALA A 8 4.77 9.90 -9.02
C ALA A 8 6.12 9.45 -9.62
N GLY A 9 6.16 8.26 -10.21
CA GLY A 9 7.31 7.79 -10.99
C GLY A 9 8.53 7.32 -10.19
N VAL A 10 8.41 7.12 -8.87
CA VAL A 10 9.52 6.63 -8.02
C VAL A 10 9.57 5.10 -7.88
N GLY A 11 8.69 4.36 -8.57
CA GLY A 11 8.73 2.90 -8.62
C GLY A 11 7.84 2.16 -7.63
N LYS A 12 6.80 2.79 -7.05
CA LYS A 12 5.86 2.12 -6.12
C LYS A 12 5.22 0.87 -6.70
N THR A 13 4.62 0.98 -7.89
CA THR A 13 3.91 -0.13 -8.54
C THR A 13 4.85 -1.29 -8.89
N VAL A 14 6.07 -1.00 -9.33
CA VAL A 14 7.09 -2.03 -9.61
C VAL A 14 7.43 -2.84 -8.36
N LEU A 15 7.59 -2.18 -7.21
CA LEU A 15 7.83 -2.88 -5.94
C LEU A 15 6.66 -3.76 -5.53
N ILE A 16 5.43 -3.30 -5.73
CA ILE A 16 4.22 -4.09 -5.45
C ILE A 16 4.18 -5.33 -6.34
N MET A 17 4.43 -5.18 -7.63
CA MET A 17 4.45 -6.31 -8.59
C MET A 17 5.49 -7.36 -8.20
N GLU A 18 6.71 -6.95 -7.86
CA GLU A 18 7.76 -7.85 -7.41
C GLU A 18 7.39 -8.61 -6.12
N LEU A 19 6.76 -7.92 -5.16
CA LEU A 19 6.29 -8.56 -3.94
C LEU A 19 5.20 -9.60 -4.22
N ILE A 20 4.23 -9.30 -5.08
CA ILE A 20 3.17 -10.26 -5.48
C ILE A 20 3.79 -11.48 -6.16
N ASN A 21 4.69 -11.26 -7.11
CA ASN A 21 5.34 -12.33 -7.86
C ASN A 21 6.16 -13.26 -6.94
N ASN A 22 6.93 -12.67 -6.02
CA ASN A 22 7.75 -13.43 -5.07
C ASN A 22 6.89 -14.24 -4.09
N ILE A 23 5.81 -13.67 -3.54
CA ILE A 23 4.89 -14.38 -2.64
C ILE A 23 4.20 -15.53 -3.36
N ALA A 24 3.70 -15.31 -4.57
CA ALA A 24 3.02 -16.34 -5.35
C ALA A 24 3.94 -17.53 -5.69
N LYS A 25 5.18 -17.24 -6.10
CA LYS A 25 6.15 -18.27 -6.52
C LYS A 25 6.85 -18.97 -5.35
N ALA A 26 7.29 -18.21 -4.34
CA ALA A 26 8.09 -18.76 -3.26
C ALA A 26 7.25 -19.42 -2.16
N HIS A 27 6.07 -18.88 -1.88
CA HIS A 27 5.24 -19.30 -0.75
C HIS A 27 3.89 -19.89 -1.15
N GLY A 28 3.49 -19.80 -2.42
CA GLY A 28 2.20 -20.28 -2.91
C GLY A 28 0.99 -19.61 -2.27
N GLY A 29 1.19 -18.48 -1.57
CA GLY A 29 0.16 -17.73 -0.87
C GLY A 29 -0.77 -16.97 -1.81
N TYR A 30 -1.94 -16.59 -1.28
CA TYR A 30 -2.88 -15.75 -2.01
C TYR A 30 -2.61 -14.27 -1.75
N SER A 31 -2.81 -13.48 -2.80
CA SER A 31 -2.73 -12.02 -2.74
C SER A 31 -4.03 -11.41 -3.24
N VAL A 32 -4.38 -10.25 -2.71
CA VAL A 32 -5.49 -9.43 -3.19
C VAL A 32 -4.96 -8.05 -3.50
N PHE A 33 -5.17 -7.57 -4.69
CA PHE A 33 -4.78 -6.24 -5.12
C PHE A 33 -6.03 -5.36 -5.32
N ALA A 34 -6.11 -4.27 -4.59
CA ALA A 34 -7.16 -3.25 -4.73
C ALA A 34 -6.60 -2.02 -5.45
N GLY A 35 -6.98 -1.84 -6.70
CA GLY A 35 -6.67 -0.65 -7.49
C GLY A 35 -7.69 0.46 -7.22
N VAL A 36 -7.28 1.51 -6.52
CA VAL A 36 -8.15 2.58 -6.04
C VAL A 36 -7.81 3.89 -6.73
N GLY A 37 -8.64 4.29 -7.69
CA GLY A 37 -8.55 5.60 -8.31
C GLY A 37 -7.29 5.87 -9.13
N GLU A 38 -6.55 4.85 -9.49
CA GLU A 38 -5.37 4.94 -10.35
C GLU A 38 -5.76 4.88 -11.84
N ARG A 39 -4.79 4.96 -12.73
CA ARG A 39 -5.03 4.96 -14.17
C ARG A 39 -5.51 3.59 -14.63
N THR A 40 -6.59 3.56 -15.42
CA THR A 40 -7.15 2.33 -15.99
C THR A 40 -6.12 1.54 -16.80
N ARG A 41 -5.23 2.23 -17.54
CA ARG A 41 -4.15 1.61 -18.31
C ARG A 41 -3.19 0.83 -17.39
N GLU A 42 -2.79 1.39 -16.27
CA GLU A 42 -1.88 0.74 -15.31
C GLU A 42 -2.52 -0.53 -14.71
N GLY A 43 -3.84 -0.50 -14.47
CA GLY A 43 -4.57 -1.71 -14.04
C GLY A 43 -4.62 -2.80 -15.11
N ASN A 44 -4.77 -2.43 -16.37
CA ASN A 44 -4.73 -3.37 -17.48
C ASN A 44 -3.31 -3.94 -17.69
N ASP A 45 -2.29 -3.09 -17.62
CA ASP A 45 -0.88 -3.53 -17.73
C ASP A 45 -0.57 -4.54 -16.61
N LEU A 46 -0.96 -4.24 -15.36
CA LEU A 46 -0.80 -5.16 -14.22
C LEU A 46 -1.50 -6.50 -14.44
N TYR A 47 -2.71 -6.52 -15.01
CA TYR A 47 -3.42 -7.75 -15.33
C TYR A 47 -2.62 -8.66 -16.27
N TRP A 48 -2.08 -8.10 -17.36
CA TRP A 48 -1.28 -8.85 -18.31
C TRP A 48 0.07 -9.30 -17.72
N GLU A 49 0.73 -8.46 -16.94
CA GLU A 49 1.96 -8.82 -16.24
C GLU A 49 1.77 -9.97 -15.25
N MET A 50 0.63 -10.02 -14.55
CA MET A 50 0.29 -11.15 -13.66
C MET A 50 0.08 -12.46 -14.44
N ILE A 51 -0.41 -12.40 -15.66
CA ILE A 51 -0.54 -13.57 -16.54
C ILE A 51 0.82 -14.00 -17.09
N GLU A 52 1.60 -13.06 -17.63
CA GLU A 52 2.93 -13.32 -18.19
C GLU A 52 3.90 -13.89 -17.14
N SER A 53 3.84 -13.38 -15.92
CA SER A 53 4.65 -13.87 -14.80
C SER A 53 4.20 -15.23 -14.26
N GLY A 54 3.02 -15.73 -14.69
CA GLY A 54 2.46 -17.01 -14.24
C GLY A 54 1.82 -16.95 -12.84
N VAL A 55 1.59 -15.76 -12.27
CA VAL A 55 0.86 -15.58 -11.02
C VAL A 55 -0.63 -15.86 -11.23
N ASN A 56 -1.18 -15.39 -12.33
CA ASN A 56 -2.58 -15.62 -12.72
C ASN A 56 -2.67 -16.32 -14.08
N LYS A 57 -3.80 -16.98 -14.31
CA LYS A 57 -4.19 -17.51 -15.60
C LYS A 57 -5.13 -16.54 -16.33
N GLU A 58 -5.07 -16.52 -17.65
CA GLU A 58 -5.98 -15.73 -18.48
C GLU A 58 -7.43 -16.15 -18.23
N GLY A 59 -8.30 -15.15 -18.01
CA GLY A 59 -9.69 -15.38 -17.65
C GLY A 59 -9.94 -15.86 -16.22
N GLY A 60 -8.89 -16.00 -15.39
CA GLY A 60 -8.99 -16.51 -14.03
C GLY A 60 -9.07 -18.03 -13.95
N GLY A 61 -9.52 -18.54 -12.81
CA GLY A 61 -9.72 -19.97 -12.59
C GLY A 61 -8.63 -20.62 -11.75
N ASP A 62 -8.69 -21.97 -11.69
CA ASP A 62 -7.80 -22.77 -10.85
C ASP A 62 -6.32 -22.54 -11.14
N GLY A 63 -5.58 -22.18 -10.10
CA GLY A 63 -4.16 -21.89 -10.16
C GLY A 63 -3.82 -20.41 -10.23
N SER A 64 -4.81 -19.50 -10.34
CA SER A 64 -4.59 -18.06 -10.13
C SER A 64 -4.34 -17.76 -8.64
N LYS A 65 -3.36 -16.91 -8.34
CA LYS A 65 -2.91 -16.60 -6.97
C LYS A 65 -3.18 -15.18 -6.51
N CYS A 66 -3.57 -14.28 -7.41
CA CYS A 66 -3.86 -12.90 -7.10
C CYS A 66 -5.26 -12.50 -7.58
N SER A 67 -6.08 -12.02 -6.66
CA SER A 67 -7.38 -11.40 -6.97
C SER A 67 -7.19 -9.92 -7.25
N LEU A 68 -7.63 -9.44 -8.42
CA LEU A 68 -7.53 -8.05 -8.83
C LEU A 68 -8.90 -7.38 -8.72
N VAL A 69 -9.01 -6.35 -7.88
CA VAL A 69 -10.27 -5.63 -7.60
C VAL A 69 -10.05 -4.16 -7.95
N TYR A 70 -10.67 -3.68 -9.03
CA TYR A 70 -10.44 -2.35 -9.55
C TYR A 70 -11.63 -1.40 -9.39
N GLY A 71 -11.35 -0.18 -8.95
CA GLY A 71 -12.20 0.99 -9.03
C GLY A 71 -11.35 2.18 -9.39
N GLN A 72 -10.99 2.26 -10.68
CA GLN A 72 -10.00 3.22 -11.19
C GLN A 72 -10.59 4.62 -11.39
N MET A 73 -9.80 5.57 -11.91
CA MET A 73 -10.18 6.99 -11.97
C MET A 73 -11.38 7.31 -12.87
N ASN A 74 -11.76 6.38 -13.77
CA ASN A 74 -12.96 6.49 -14.61
C ASN A 74 -14.26 6.23 -13.83
N GLU A 75 -14.17 5.65 -12.62
CA GLU A 75 -15.32 5.34 -11.79
C GLU A 75 -15.79 6.55 -10.98
N PRO A 76 -17.09 6.64 -10.65
CA PRO A 76 -17.62 7.70 -9.80
C PRO A 76 -17.03 7.62 -8.37
N PRO A 77 -17.02 8.74 -7.61
CA PRO A 77 -16.36 8.80 -6.30
C PRO A 77 -16.91 7.79 -5.30
N GLY A 78 -18.20 7.45 -5.37
CA GLY A 78 -18.79 6.42 -4.50
C GLY A 78 -18.20 5.03 -4.74
N ALA A 79 -17.94 4.66 -5.99
CA ALA A 79 -17.30 3.39 -6.34
C ALA A 79 -15.84 3.38 -5.90
N ARG A 80 -15.08 4.45 -6.17
CA ARG A 80 -13.67 4.59 -5.76
C ARG A 80 -13.51 4.55 -4.24
N ALA A 81 -14.44 5.11 -3.48
CA ALA A 81 -14.45 5.08 -2.02
C ALA A 81 -14.77 3.67 -1.44
N ARG A 82 -15.34 2.78 -2.24
CA ARG A 82 -15.77 1.44 -1.78
C ARG A 82 -14.87 0.30 -2.26
N VAL A 83 -14.15 0.49 -3.36
CA VAL A 83 -13.33 -0.59 -3.95
C VAL A 83 -12.27 -1.15 -3.02
N ALA A 84 -11.60 -0.30 -2.21
CA ALA A 84 -10.64 -0.75 -1.21
C ALA A 84 -11.28 -1.67 -0.16
N LEU A 85 -12.49 -1.32 0.30
CA LEU A 85 -13.26 -2.13 1.24
C LEU A 85 -13.74 -3.44 0.60
N SER A 86 -14.10 -3.44 -0.68
CA SER A 86 -14.46 -4.64 -1.43
C SER A 86 -13.26 -5.59 -1.56
N GLY A 87 -12.09 -5.07 -1.94
CA GLY A 87 -10.85 -5.85 -1.96
C GLY A 87 -10.49 -6.42 -0.59
N LEU A 88 -10.63 -5.63 0.46
CA LEU A 88 -10.40 -6.08 1.82
C LEU A 88 -11.35 -7.20 2.25
N THR A 89 -12.61 -7.14 1.83
CA THR A 89 -13.59 -8.21 2.10
C THR A 89 -13.17 -9.54 1.42
N VAL A 90 -12.61 -9.49 0.21
CA VAL A 90 -12.03 -10.68 -0.44
C VAL A 90 -10.84 -11.22 0.36
N ALA A 91 -9.96 -10.35 0.83
CA ALA A 91 -8.83 -10.75 1.67
C ALA A 91 -9.28 -11.37 3.00
N GLU A 92 -10.32 -10.81 3.63
CA GLU A 92 -10.93 -11.36 4.85
C GLU A 92 -11.52 -12.75 4.62
N HIS A 93 -12.15 -13.00 3.47
CA HIS A 93 -12.66 -14.33 3.12
C HIS A 93 -11.53 -15.36 3.13
N PHE A 94 -10.44 -15.13 2.44
CA PHE A 94 -9.28 -16.04 2.45
C PHE A 94 -8.67 -16.21 3.86
N ARG A 95 -8.59 -15.13 4.64
CA ARG A 95 -8.13 -15.21 6.03
C ARG A 95 -9.02 -16.13 6.87
N GLU A 96 -10.34 -16.02 6.73
CA GLU A 96 -11.29 -16.87 7.48
C GLU A 96 -11.26 -18.35 7.05
N GLU A 97 -10.76 -18.64 5.84
CA GLU A 97 -10.44 -19.99 5.37
C GLU A 97 -9.11 -20.53 5.89
N GLY A 98 -8.41 -19.77 6.75
CA GLY A 98 -7.16 -20.19 7.37
C GLY A 98 -5.91 -19.84 6.56
N GLN A 99 -6.00 -18.90 5.63
CA GLN A 99 -4.87 -18.47 4.81
C GLN A 99 -4.18 -17.24 5.38
N ASP A 100 -2.89 -17.12 5.13
CA ASP A 100 -2.14 -15.89 5.27
C ASP A 100 -2.18 -15.14 3.94
N VAL A 101 -2.76 -13.95 3.96
CA VAL A 101 -3.09 -13.18 2.75
C VAL A 101 -2.26 -11.92 2.69
N LEU A 102 -1.73 -11.62 1.51
CA LEU A 102 -1.10 -10.35 1.22
C LEU A 102 -2.10 -9.42 0.52
N PHE A 103 -2.39 -8.29 1.16
CA PHE A 103 -3.36 -7.31 0.66
C PHE A 103 -2.65 -6.03 0.20
N PHE A 104 -2.78 -5.73 -1.08
CA PHE A 104 -2.23 -4.53 -1.69
C PHE A 104 -3.30 -3.49 -1.93
N VAL A 105 -2.98 -2.22 -1.65
CA VAL A 105 -3.84 -1.08 -1.98
C VAL A 105 -3.02 -0.07 -2.77
N ASP A 106 -3.41 0.17 -4.00
CA ASP A 106 -2.85 1.23 -4.83
C ASP A 106 -3.99 2.08 -5.42
N ASN A 107 -4.29 3.22 -4.85
CA ASN A 107 -3.54 4.02 -3.88
C ASN A 107 -4.42 4.44 -2.70
N ILE A 108 -3.90 4.43 -1.48
CA ILE A 108 -4.68 4.80 -0.29
C ILE A 108 -5.04 6.30 -0.28
N PHE A 109 -4.20 7.15 -0.87
CA PHE A 109 -4.52 8.57 -1.04
C PHE A 109 -5.79 8.77 -1.87
N ARG A 110 -5.99 7.96 -2.92
CA ARG A 110 -7.19 8.03 -3.76
C ARG A 110 -8.45 7.59 -3.03
N PHE A 111 -8.33 6.67 -2.07
CA PHE A 111 -9.42 6.32 -1.16
C PHE A 111 -9.87 7.55 -0.35
N THR A 112 -8.94 8.29 0.24
CA THR A 112 -9.26 9.52 0.99
C THR A 112 -9.80 10.62 0.09
N GLN A 113 -9.26 10.80 -1.11
CA GLN A 113 -9.74 11.76 -2.10
C GLN A 113 -11.18 11.47 -2.51
N ALA A 114 -11.52 10.23 -2.82
CA ALA A 114 -12.88 9.82 -3.14
C ALA A 114 -13.85 10.07 -1.98
N GLY A 115 -13.40 9.85 -0.73
CA GLY A 115 -14.16 10.19 0.48
C GLY A 115 -14.42 11.69 0.61
N SER A 116 -13.46 12.56 0.26
CA SER A 116 -13.64 14.01 0.27
C SER A 116 -14.63 14.48 -0.80
N GLU A 117 -14.57 13.89 -2.00
CA GLU A 117 -15.53 14.17 -3.08
C GLU A 117 -16.97 13.79 -2.66
N VAL A 118 -17.17 12.61 -2.08
CA VAL A 118 -18.47 12.18 -1.55
C VAL A 118 -18.95 13.12 -0.43
N SER A 119 -18.07 13.52 0.48
CA SER A 119 -18.39 14.45 1.57
C SER A 119 -18.84 15.81 1.04
N ALA A 120 -18.18 16.32 0.01
CA ALA A 120 -18.57 17.57 -0.66
C ALA A 120 -19.93 17.45 -1.34
N LEU A 121 -20.22 16.35 -2.02
CA LEU A 121 -21.53 16.09 -2.63
C LEU A 121 -22.67 16.02 -1.58
N LEU A 122 -22.35 15.59 -0.36
CA LEU A 122 -23.30 15.58 0.76
C LEU A 122 -23.42 16.93 1.48
N GLY A 123 -22.73 17.97 1.01
CA GLY A 123 -22.78 19.32 1.59
C GLY A 123 -22.12 19.44 2.97
N ARG A 124 -21.23 18.53 3.33
CA ARG A 124 -20.51 18.59 4.61
C ARG A 124 -19.45 19.69 4.59
N ILE A 125 -19.28 20.39 5.70
CA ILE A 125 -18.25 21.42 5.85
C ILE A 125 -16.88 20.74 5.82
N PRO A 126 -15.97 21.12 4.91
CA PRO A 126 -14.64 20.52 4.83
C PRO A 126 -13.77 20.85 6.04
N SER A 127 -12.89 19.95 6.38
CA SER A 127 -11.82 20.18 7.38
C SER A 127 -10.58 20.79 6.73
N ALA A 128 -9.42 20.71 7.41
CA ALA A 128 -8.16 21.25 6.91
C ALA A 128 -7.84 20.74 5.49
N VAL A 129 -7.34 21.64 4.64
CA VAL A 129 -6.91 21.38 3.26
C VAL A 129 -8.04 20.82 2.36
N GLY A 130 -9.31 20.98 2.77
CA GLY A 130 -10.48 20.53 1.99
C GLY A 130 -10.84 19.06 2.16
N TYR A 131 -10.20 18.33 3.07
CA TYR A 131 -10.55 16.94 3.36
C TYR A 131 -11.88 16.83 4.14
N GLN A 132 -12.48 15.63 4.08
CA GLN A 132 -13.69 15.32 4.86
C GLN A 132 -13.42 15.40 6.37
N PRO A 133 -14.40 15.83 7.19
CA PRO A 133 -14.25 15.86 8.64
C PRO A 133 -14.12 14.46 9.25
N THR A 134 -14.53 13.42 8.51
CA THR A 134 -14.45 12.00 8.90
C THR A 134 -13.19 11.29 8.43
N LEU A 135 -12.15 12.02 7.95
CA LEU A 135 -10.92 11.43 7.39
C LEU A 135 -10.29 10.36 8.29
N ALA A 136 -10.07 10.69 9.56
CA ALA A 136 -9.47 9.77 10.51
C ALA A 136 -10.35 8.54 10.78
N THR A 137 -11.67 8.72 10.86
CA THR A 137 -12.64 7.63 11.08
C THR A 137 -12.73 6.72 9.85
N ASP A 138 -12.79 7.30 8.65
CA ASP A 138 -12.86 6.54 7.40
C ASP A 138 -11.59 5.69 7.21
N MET A 139 -10.43 6.29 7.44
CA MET A 139 -9.14 5.60 7.40
C MET A 139 -9.07 4.50 8.46
N GLY A 140 -9.40 4.81 9.70
CA GLY A 140 -9.39 3.87 10.82
C GLY A 140 -10.32 2.68 10.60
N SER A 141 -11.52 2.89 10.08
CA SER A 141 -12.48 1.81 9.82
C SER A 141 -11.98 0.78 8.80
N MET A 142 -11.20 1.21 7.81
CA MET A 142 -10.54 0.30 6.86
C MET A 142 -9.31 -0.36 7.49
N GLN A 143 -8.44 0.42 8.12
CA GLN A 143 -7.16 -0.05 8.66
C GLN A 143 -7.31 -1.07 9.79
N GLU A 144 -8.29 -0.91 10.66
CA GLU A 144 -8.53 -1.83 11.79
C GLU A 144 -9.06 -3.19 11.36
N ARG A 145 -9.64 -3.32 10.16
CA ARG A 145 -10.02 -4.62 9.57
C ARG A 145 -8.81 -5.43 9.09
N ILE A 146 -7.70 -4.78 8.82
CA ILE A 146 -6.44 -5.41 8.40
C ILE A 146 -5.73 -5.93 9.65
N THR A 147 -6.02 -7.16 10.03
CA THR A 147 -5.52 -7.77 11.26
C THR A 147 -5.41 -9.28 11.14
N SER A 148 -4.63 -9.88 12.05
CA SER A 148 -4.59 -11.33 12.22
C SER A 148 -5.73 -11.79 13.11
N THR A 149 -6.26 -12.97 12.83
CA THR A 149 -7.25 -13.67 13.64
C THR A 149 -6.65 -15.00 14.14
N ASN A 150 -7.44 -15.77 14.86
CA ASN A 150 -7.03 -17.13 15.25
C ASN A 150 -7.03 -18.14 14.09
N LYS A 151 -7.52 -17.75 12.92
CA LYS A 151 -7.58 -18.60 11.72
C LYS A 151 -6.47 -18.30 10.73
N GLY A 152 -6.19 -17.03 10.49
CA GLY A 152 -5.21 -16.59 9.50
C GLY A 152 -4.83 -15.12 9.69
N SER A 153 -4.03 -14.59 8.76
CA SER A 153 -3.55 -13.21 8.85
C SER A 153 -3.72 -12.43 7.54
N ILE A 154 -3.82 -11.11 7.68
CA ILE A 154 -3.71 -10.19 6.54
C ILE A 154 -2.51 -9.28 6.80
N THR A 155 -1.52 -9.37 5.92
CA THR A 155 -0.43 -8.39 5.82
C THR A 155 -0.74 -7.43 4.68
N SER A 156 -0.68 -6.13 4.93
CA SER A 156 -0.96 -5.14 3.88
C SER A 156 0.27 -4.38 3.44
N VAL A 157 0.33 -4.12 2.14
CA VAL A 157 1.26 -3.18 1.52
C VAL A 157 0.43 -2.10 0.83
N GLN A 158 0.56 -0.87 1.28
CA GLN A 158 -0.27 0.24 0.87
C GLN A 158 0.57 1.30 0.18
N ALA A 159 0.32 1.54 -1.11
CA ALA A 159 0.91 2.66 -1.80
C ALA A 159 0.25 3.96 -1.35
N ILE A 160 1.04 4.93 -0.96
CA ILE A 160 0.58 6.23 -0.49
C ILE A 160 1.22 7.31 -1.37
N TYR A 161 0.39 7.94 -2.17
CA TYR A 161 0.82 9.11 -2.93
C TYR A 161 0.99 10.29 -1.97
N VAL A 162 2.13 10.96 -2.08
CA VAL A 162 2.44 12.15 -1.29
C VAL A 162 2.31 13.38 -2.20
N PRO A 163 1.26 14.19 -2.05
CA PRO A 163 1.09 15.41 -2.84
C PRO A 163 2.27 16.36 -2.66
N ALA A 164 2.86 16.81 -3.76
CA ALA A 164 4.00 17.73 -3.78
C ALA A 164 5.21 17.28 -2.92
N ASP A 165 5.35 15.98 -2.70
CA ASP A 165 6.36 15.36 -1.82
C ASP A 165 6.29 15.87 -0.35
N ASP A 166 5.11 16.38 0.08
CA ASP A 166 4.83 16.90 1.43
C ASP A 166 4.21 15.83 2.34
N LEU A 167 5.01 15.23 3.20
CA LEU A 167 4.57 14.23 4.18
C LEU A 167 3.68 14.81 5.30
N THR A 168 3.57 16.13 5.40
CA THR A 168 2.72 16.81 6.41
C THR A 168 1.27 16.98 5.96
N ASP A 169 0.95 16.66 4.70
CA ASP A 169 -0.44 16.65 4.21
C ASP A 169 -1.30 15.72 5.08
N PRO A 170 -2.55 16.12 5.42
CA PRO A 170 -3.42 15.35 6.32
C PRO A 170 -3.66 13.89 5.91
N ALA A 171 -3.66 13.55 4.63
CA ALA A 171 -3.91 12.17 4.18
C ALA A 171 -2.72 11.25 4.45
N PRO A 172 -1.47 11.53 4.02
CA PRO A 172 -0.29 10.80 4.46
C PRO A 172 -0.14 10.77 5.98
N ALA A 173 -0.30 11.94 6.65
CA ALA A 173 -0.17 12.04 8.10
C ALA A 173 -1.13 11.12 8.87
N ALA A 174 -2.40 11.07 8.47
CA ALA A 174 -3.38 10.15 9.06
C ALA A 174 -3.03 8.67 8.81
N SER A 175 -2.38 8.38 7.67
CA SER A 175 -1.97 7.00 7.34
C SER A 175 -0.82 6.50 8.20
N PHE A 176 0.15 7.35 8.56
CA PHE A 176 1.31 6.95 9.38
C PHE A 176 0.92 6.31 10.72
N ALA A 177 -0.16 6.80 11.35
CA ALA A 177 -0.60 6.30 12.65
C ALA A 177 -0.99 4.81 12.64
N HIS A 178 -1.38 4.28 11.49
CA HIS A 178 -1.87 2.90 11.33
C HIS A 178 -0.79 1.92 10.83
N LEU A 179 0.38 2.43 10.44
CA LEU A 179 1.43 1.63 9.80
C LEU A 179 2.47 1.13 10.79
N ASP A 180 2.91 -0.11 10.61
CA ASP A 180 3.98 -0.74 11.39
C ASP A 180 5.35 -0.50 10.77
N ALA A 181 5.41 -0.31 9.46
CA ALA A 181 6.61 0.03 8.73
C ALA A 181 6.31 1.06 7.64
N THR A 182 7.25 1.96 7.40
CA THR A 182 7.18 2.94 6.33
C THR A 182 8.40 2.83 5.44
N THR A 183 8.18 2.73 4.14
CA THR A 183 9.23 2.77 3.13
C THR A 183 9.02 4.04 2.31
N VAL A 184 9.95 4.97 2.42
CA VAL A 184 9.91 6.24 1.69
C VAL A 184 10.77 6.12 0.44
N LEU A 185 10.14 6.33 -0.72
CA LEU A 185 10.82 6.38 -2.00
C LEU A 185 11.13 7.83 -2.37
N SER A 186 12.40 8.13 -2.51
CA SER A 186 12.91 9.48 -2.75
C SER A 186 13.12 9.75 -4.23
N ARG A 187 12.54 10.86 -4.71
CA ARG A 187 12.77 11.34 -6.07
C ARG A 187 14.26 11.67 -6.31
N ALA A 188 14.92 12.29 -5.34
CA ALA A 188 16.34 12.64 -5.44
C ALA A 188 17.25 11.41 -5.60
N ILE A 189 16.85 10.25 -5.09
CA ILE A 189 17.57 8.98 -5.27
C ILE A 189 17.27 8.39 -6.66
N SER A 190 15.99 8.41 -7.09
CA SER A 190 15.59 7.90 -8.40
C SER A 190 16.20 8.70 -9.55
N GLU A 191 16.34 10.02 -9.41
CA GLU A 191 17.01 10.90 -10.38
C GLU A 191 18.50 10.58 -10.57
N LYS A 192 19.13 9.97 -9.57
CA LYS A 192 20.50 9.44 -9.65
C LYS A 192 20.60 8.06 -10.31
N GLY A 193 19.45 7.49 -10.72
CA GLY A 193 19.39 6.14 -11.32
C GLY A 193 19.55 5.02 -10.30
N ILE A 194 19.40 5.27 -9.00
CA ILE A 194 19.51 4.26 -7.95
C ILE A 194 18.13 3.68 -7.66
N TYR A 195 17.99 2.38 -7.88
CA TYR A 195 16.74 1.64 -7.66
C TYR A 195 16.98 0.35 -6.84
N PRO A 196 16.05 -0.01 -5.93
CA PRO A 196 14.87 0.76 -5.52
C PRO A 196 15.28 2.08 -4.84
N ALA A 197 14.52 3.16 -5.12
CA ALA A 197 14.83 4.51 -4.68
C ALA A 197 14.47 4.77 -3.20
N VAL A 198 14.76 3.81 -2.33
CA VAL A 198 14.43 3.86 -0.90
C VAL A 198 15.36 4.82 -0.18
N ASP A 199 14.78 5.76 0.58
CA ASP A 199 15.53 6.58 1.53
C ASP A 199 15.64 5.82 2.87
N PRO A 200 16.83 5.35 3.25
CA PRO A 200 17.02 4.57 4.48
C PRO A 200 16.95 5.43 5.76
N LEU A 201 17.02 6.75 5.65
CA LEU A 201 16.92 7.67 6.77
C LEU A 201 15.47 8.02 7.11
N ASP A 202 14.62 8.15 6.08
CA ASP A 202 13.21 8.49 6.24
C ASP A 202 12.31 7.23 6.36
N SER A 203 12.87 6.04 6.10
CA SER A 203 12.17 4.77 6.23
C SER A 203 12.34 4.18 7.62
N THR A 204 11.26 3.62 8.18
CA THR A 204 11.25 3.06 9.53
C THR A 204 10.50 1.73 9.59
N SER A 205 10.81 0.91 10.60
CA SER A 205 10.07 -0.31 10.90
C SER A 205 10.03 -0.57 12.41
N ARG A 206 8.87 -0.94 12.93
CA ARG A 206 8.69 -1.32 14.35
C ARG A 206 9.42 -2.60 14.72
N ILE A 207 9.66 -3.49 13.75
CA ILE A 207 10.40 -4.73 13.99
C ILE A 207 11.93 -4.53 13.97
N LEU A 208 12.44 -3.34 13.69
CA LEU A 208 13.86 -3.03 13.75
C LEU A 208 14.30 -2.83 15.23
N GLU A 209 14.25 -3.90 15.99
CA GLU A 209 14.62 -3.96 17.40
C GLU A 209 15.54 -5.18 17.64
N PRO A 210 16.56 -5.07 18.53
CA PRO A 210 17.51 -6.14 18.79
C PRO A 210 16.86 -7.47 19.19
N GLY A 211 15.76 -7.41 19.96
CA GLY A 211 15.01 -8.58 20.41
C GLY A 211 14.29 -9.35 19.32
N ILE A 212 14.07 -8.74 18.15
CA ILE A 212 13.36 -9.34 17.02
C ILE A 212 14.32 -9.78 15.92
N ILE A 213 15.23 -8.88 15.49
CA ILE A 213 16.13 -9.12 14.36
C ILE A 213 17.53 -9.56 14.76
N GLY A 214 17.86 -9.56 16.04
CA GLY A 214 19.19 -9.84 16.58
C GLY A 214 20.08 -8.59 16.63
N GLU A 215 21.05 -8.62 17.56
CA GLU A 215 21.94 -7.47 17.82
C GLU A 215 22.83 -7.12 16.62
N GLU A 216 23.35 -8.13 15.93
CA GLU A 216 24.24 -7.93 14.78
C GLU A 216 23.54 -7.13 13.67
N HIS A 217 22.38 -7.60 13.23
CA HIS A 217 21.58 -6.93 12.20
C HIS A 217 21.22 -5.49 12.63
N TYR A 218 20.75 -5.34 13.88
CA TYR A 218 20.38 -4.04 14.42
C TYR A 218 21.55 -3.05 14.40
N ASN A 219 22.72 -3.49 14.90
CA ASN A 219 23.91 -2.64 14.99
C ASN A 219 24.43 -2.24 13.60
N VAL A 220 24.44 -3.17 12.64
CA VAL A 220 24.84 -2.87 11.25
C VAL A 220 23.89 -1.84 10.64
N ALA A 221 22.57 -2.03 10.79
CA ALA A 221 21.57 -1.09 10.26
C ALA A 221 21.73 0.32 10.86
N ARG A 222 21.94 0.41 12.19
CA ARG A 222 22.15 1.68 12.87
C ARG A 222 23.44 2.38 12.46
N ASN A 223 24.53 1.63 12.34
CA ASN A 223 25.82 2.19 11.90
C ASN A 223 25.73 2.73 10.47
N VAL A 224 25.05 2.02 9.57
CA VAL A 224 24.80 2.51 8.20
C VAL A 224 23.99 3.80 8.22
N GLN A 225 22.90 3.86 8.99
CA GLN A 225 22.09 5.08 9.12
C GLN A 225 22.93 6.27 9.68
N GLU A 226 23.78 6.02 10.68
CA GLU A 226 24.64 7.04 11.26
C GLU A 226 25.64 7.60 10.22
N ILE A 227 26.27 6.71 9.44
CA ILE A 227 27.20 7.12 8.38
C ILE A 227 26.46 7.96 7.34
N LEU A 228 25.30 7.49 6.85
CA LEU A 228 24.51 8.23 5.86
C LEU A 228 24.05 9.60 6.39
N GLN A 229 23.68 9.68 7.67
CA GLN A 229 23.29 10.95 8.29
C GLN A 229 24.44 11.96 8.37
N LYS A 230 25.67 11.51 8.52
CA LYS A 230 26.87 12.39 8.49
C LYS A 230 27.17 12.96 7.10
N TYR A 231 26.66 12.31 6.03
CA TYR A 231 26.85 12.75 4.65
C TYR A 231 25.65 13.56 4.09
N LYS A 232 24.54 13.64 4.80
CA LYS A 232 23.36 14.42 4.43
C LYS A 232 23.53 15.87 4.92
#